data_c5255b0acd1dec4e6153aa38cb5389da
#
_entry.id   c5255b0acd1dec4e6153aa38cb5389da
#
_cell.length_a   1.000
_cell.length_b   1.000
_cell.length_c   1.000
_cell.angle_alpha   90.00
_cell.angle_beta   90.00
_cell.angle_gamma   90.00
#
_symmetry.space_group_name_H-M   'P 1'
#
loop_
_entity.id
_entity.type
_entity.pdbx_description
1 polymer ?
#
loop_
_entity_poly.entity_id
_entity_poly.type
_entity_poly.pdbx_seq_one_letter_code
_entity_poly.pdbx_strand_id
1 'polypeptide(L)'
;MKQTPTPHIGAQYGEIAETVIMAGDPLRAKMMAEKYLDNPVQFNNVRGMLGFTGTHNGKRVSVMGHGMGIPSIGIYTYELYNFYGVKNIIRVGSCGSISKDLNVGDLVIAMGACTNSNYAMQYELPGTYAPIADFDLCRRAAEAAEKFGYNYKVGNVFSSDTFYTENAHNDKWMNMGVLAVEMEAPALYMNAARSGNKALVICTVSDNILTGEATTAEQRQNSFTHMMDVAFSLL
;
A
#
# COMPACT_ATOMS: atom_id res chain seq x y z
N MET A 1 -5.39 5.51 28.37
CA MET A 1 -6.07 5.49 27.06
C MET A 1 -5.18 6.20 26.06
N LYS A 2 -5.00 5.63 24.87
CA LYS A 2 -4.23 6.28 23.81
C LYS A 2 -5.01 7.52 23.38
N GLN A 3 -4.35 8.68 23.30
CA GLN A 3 -5.01 9.95 23.01
C GLN A 3 -5.39 10.04 21.52
N THR A 4 -6.68 10.10 21.22
CA THR A 4 -7.25 10.43 19.90
C THR A 4 -8.12 11.69 20.04
N PRO A 5 -8.22 12.55 19.01
CA PRO A 5 -7.54 12.44 17.71
C PRO A 5 -6.02 12.60 17.82
N THR A 6 -5.29 12.08 16.79
CA THR A 6 -3.84 12.25 16.67
C THR A 6 -3.51 13.52 15.84
N PRO A 7 -2.23 13.95 15.75
CA PRO A 7 -1.88 15.13 14.95
C PRO A 7 -2.23 15.04 13.46
N HIS A 8 -2.37 13.83 12.89
CA HIS A 8 -2.58 13.64 11.47
C HIS A 8 -3.92 12.96 11.12
N ILE A 9 -4.61 12.37 12.11
CA ILE A 9 -5.90 11.71 11.94
C ILE A 9 -6.91 12.28 12.93
N GLY A 10 -7.97 12.93 12.39
CA GLY A 10 -9.01 13.62 13.18
C GLY A 10 -10.05 12.72 13.81
N ALA A 11 -10.02 11.42 13.57
CA ALA A 11 -10.97 10.45 14.10
C ALA A 11 -10.85 10.26 15.61
N GLN A 12 -11.95 9.85 16.24
CA GLN A 12 -11.95 9.31 17.59
C GLN A 12 -11.68 7.79 17.57
N TYR A 13 -11.24 7.24 18.70
CA TYR A 13 -11.09 5.80 18.85
C TYR A 13 -12.42 5.09 18.58
N GLY A 14 -12.39 4.05 17.74
CA GLY A 14 -13.57 3.30 17.33
C GLY A 14 -14.23 3.78 16.03
N GLU A 15 -13.88 4.95 15.50
CA GLU A 15 -14.41 5.42 14.22
C GLU A 15 -13.74 4.73 13.01
N ILE A 16 -12.50 4.25 13.17
CA ILE A 16 -11.75 3.53 12.14
C ILE A 16 -11.93 2.01 12.33
N ALA A 17 -12.09 1.27 11.25
CA ALA A 17 -12.23 -0.18 11.26
C ALA A 17 -10.88 -0.87 11.57
N GLU A 18 -10.92 -2.14 12.00
CA GLU A 18 -9.70 -2.96 12.22
C GLU A 18 -8.92 -3.25 10.93
N THR A 19 -9.59 -3.23 9.77
CA THR A 19 -8.97 -3.35 8.45
C THR A 19 -9.08 -2.03 7.70
N VAL A 20 -7.94 -1.52 7.22
CA VAL A 20 -7.85 -0.28 6.45
C VAL A 20 -7.21 -0.56 5.10
N ILE A 21 -7.88 -0.16 4.01
CA ILE A 21 -7.30 -0.16 2.66
C ILE A 21 -6.77 1.24 2.38
N MET A 22 -5.48 1.36 2.04
CA MET A 22 -4.83 2.66 1.87
C MET A 22 -4.32 2.88 0.46
N ALA A 23 -4.43 4.13 -0.02
CA ALA A 23 -3.87 4.58 -1.29
C ALA A 23 -2.97 5.80 -1.10
N GLY A 24 -1.97 5.98 -1.97
CA GLY A 24 -1.12 7.17 -1.94
C GLY A 24 -1.92 8.45 -2.17
N ASP A 25 -2.83 8.42 -3.13
CA ASP A 25 -3.70 9.53 -3.50
C ASP A 25 -4.98 9.54 -2.63
N PRO A 26 -5.25 10.66 -1.88
CA PRO A 26 -6.48 10.78 -1.09
C PRO A 26 -7.75 10.81 -1.96
N LEU A 27 -7.69 11.24 -3.22
CA LEU A 27 -8.83 11.17 -4.13
C LEU A 27 -9.14 9.73 -4.55
N ARG A 28 -8.11 8.87 -4.64
CA ARG A 28 -8.32 7.43 -4.82
C ARG A 28 -9.00 6.80 -3.59
N ALA A 29 -8.63 7.22 -2.38
CA ALA A 29 -9.33 6.79 -1.17
C ALA A 29 -10.81 7.20 -1.18
N LYS A 30 -11.11 8.42 -1.63
CA LYS A 30 -12.50 8.89 -1.82
C LYS A 30 -13.23 8.04 -2.87
N MET A 31 -12.62 7.79 -4.01
CA MET A 31 -13.21 6.94 -5.06
C MET A 31 -13.47 5.51 -4.56
N MET A 32 -12.55 4.93 -3.77
CA MET A 32 -12.80 3.63 -3.13
C MET A 32 -13.99 3.68 -2.18
N ALA A 33 -14.15 4.75 -1.39
CA ALA A 33 -15.28 4.91 -0.50
C ALA A 33 -16.61 4.95 -1.28
N GLU A 34 -16.65 5.74 -2.35
CA GLU A 34 -17.85 5.91 -3.17
C GLU A 34 -18.24 4.65 -3.96
N LYS A 35 -17.25 3.87 -4.42
CA LYS A 35 -17.48 2.71 -5.29
C LYS A 35 -17.65 1.39 -4.52
N TYR A 36 -16.97 1.22 -3.40
CA TYR A 36 -16.87 -0.08 -2.72
C TYR A 36 -17.54 -0.11 -1.33
N LEU A 37 -17.85 1.04 -0.72
CA LEU A 37 -18.44 1.06 0.62
C LEU A 37 -19.92 1.39 0.60
N ASP A 38 -20.68 0.65 1.40
CA ASP A 38 -22.02 1.02 1.77
C ASP A 38 -21.97 2.03 2.93
N ASN A 39 -22.74 3.12 2.81
CA ASN A 39 -22.89 4.19 3.79
C ASN A 39 -21.55 4.74 4.31
N PRO A 40 -20.62 5.19 3.45
CA PRO A 40 -19.33 5.70 3.87
C PRO A 40 -19.46 6.99 4.69
N VAL A 41 -18.83 7.02 5.86
CA VAL A 41 -18.72 8.20 6.72
C VAL A 41 -17.27 8.67 6.74
N GLN A 42 -17.06 9.95 6.41
CA GLN A 42 -15.74 10.54 6.42
C GLN A 42 -15.28 10.77 7.87
N PHE A 43 -14.15 10.18 8.25
CA PHE A 43 -13.53 10.35 9.58
C PHE A 43 -12.29 11.25 9.57
N ASN A 44 -11.67 11.47 8.41
CA ASN A 44 -10.47 12.31 8.32
C ASN A 44 -10.46 13.23 7.10
N ASN A 45 -9.98 14.45 7.33
CA ASN A 45 -9.63 15.44 6.30
C ASN A 45 -8.40 16.28 6.70
N VAL A 46 -7.72 15.90 7.77
CA VAL A 46 -6.51 16.59 8.24
C VAL A 46 -5.46 16.54 7.14
N ARG A 47 -4.90 17.69 6.76
CA ARG A 47 -3.93 17.85 5.67
C ARG A 47 -4.43 17.36 4.29
N GLY A 48 -5.76 17.31 4.07
CA GLY A 48 -6.34 16.77 2.85
C GLY A 48 -6.24 15.25 2.72
N MET A 49 -5.79 14.55 3.76
CA MET A 49 -5.66 13.10 3.75
C MET A 49 -7.00 12.46 4.09
N LEU A 50 -7.82 12.27 3.06
CA LEU A 50 -9.19 11.79 3.18
C LEU A 50 -9.23 10.35 3.72
N GLY A 51 -10.15 10.11 4.66
CA GLY A 51 -10.40 8.79 5.21
C GLY A 51 -11.91 8.57 5.46
N PHE A 52 -12.39 7.37 5.16
CA PHE A 52 -13.81 7.00 5.24
C PHE A 52 -13.96 5.61 5.86
N THR A 53 -15.00 5.42 6.65
CA THR A 53 -15.41 4.11 7.20
C THR A 53 -16.82 3.78 6.72
N GLY A 54 -17.01 2.56 6.27
CA GLY A 54 -18.31 2.01 5.85
C GLY A 54 -18.33 0.49 5.97
N THR A 55 -19.19 -0.15 5.19
CA THR A 55 -19.23 -1.60 5.08
C THR A 55 -19.04 -2.05 3.63
N HIS A 56 -18.44 -3.22 3.45
CA HIS A 56 -18.35 -3.91 2.17
C HIS A 56 -18.82 -5.36 2.37
N ASN A 57 -19.87 -5.77 1.67
CA ASN A 57 -20.49 -7.08 1.87
C ASN A 57 -20.81 -7.39 3.34
N GLY A 58 -21.30 -6.39 4.09
CA GLY A 58 -21.64 -6.48 5.50
C GLY A 58 -20.45 -6.45 6.48
N LYS A 59 -19.21 -6.38 5.99
CA LYS A 59 -18.00 -6.26 6.84
C LYS A 59 -17.56 -4.80 6.95
N ARG A 60 -17.27 -4.35 8.17
CA ARG A 60 -16.79 -3.00 8.43
C ARG A 60 -15.36 -2.84 7.95
N VAL A 61 -15.09 -1.81 7.17
CA VAL A 61 -13.79 -1.49 6.59
C VAL A 61 -13.59 0.01 6.49
N SER A 62 -12.34 0.46 6.58
CA SER A 62 -11.97 1.85 6.31
C SER A 62 -11.11 1.94 5.06
N VAL A 63 -11.21 3.08 4.38
CA VAL A 63 -10.30 3.46 3.29
C VAL A 63 -9.67 4.80 3.63
N MET A 64 -8.38 5.00 3.33
CA MET A 64 -7.68 6.24 3.67
C MET A 64 -6.51 6.51 2.73
N GLY A 65 -6.23 7.78 2.47
CA GLY A 65 -5.00 8.22 1.84
C GLY A 65 -3.79 8.11 2.78
N HIS A 66 -2.57 7.98 2.21
CA HIS A 66 -1.32 8.01 2.99
C HIS A 66 -0.25 8.93 2.43
N GLY A 67 -0.51 9.60 1.29
CA GLY A 67 0.49 10.42 0.60
C GLY A 67 1.54 9.57 -0.13
N MET A 68 2.67 10.18 -0.47
CA MET A 68 3.78 9.54 -1.19
C MET A 68 5.00 9.41 -0.29
N GLY A 69 5.70 8.29 -0.44
CA GLY A 69 6.99 8.04 0.18
C GLY A 69 6.94 7.46 1.59
N ILE A 70 8.04 6.84 1.97
CA ILE A 70 8.24 6.16 3.26
C ILE A 70 7.92 7.07 4.45
N PRO A 71 8.35 8.36 4.52
CA PRO A 71 8.04 9.21 5.67
C PRO A 71 6.53 9.44 5.84
N SER A 72 5.80 9.63 4.73
CA SER A 72 4.36 9.90 4.78
C SER A 72 3.58 8.67 5.26
N ILE A 73 3.71 7.53 4.59
CA ILE A 73 3.00 6.30 5.00
C ILE A 73 3.43 5.87 6.40
N GLY A 74 4.68 6.11 6.77
CA GLY A 74 5.21 5.82 8.10
C GLY A 74 4.43 6.50 9.23
N ILE A 75 4.04 7.77 9.04
CA ILE A 75 3.23 8.54 10.01
C ILE A 75 1.85 7.90 10.16
N TYR A 76 1.11 7.77 9.06
CA TYR A 76 -0.28 7.32 9.11
C TYR A 76 -0.41 5.88 9.61
N THR A 77 0.43 4.97 9.15
CA THR A 77 0.39 3.57 9.58
C THR A 77 0.82 3.38 11.03
N TYR A 78 1.77 4.19 11.51
CA TYR A 78 2.12 4.22 12.93
C TYR A 78 0.92 4.63 13.79
N GLU A 79 0.23 5.71 13.41
CA GLU A 79 -0.94 6.20 14.16
C GLU A 79 -2.09 5.18 14.13
N LEU A 80 -2.40 4.62 12.96
CA LEU A 80 -3.46 3.62 12.79
C LEU A 80 -3.24 2.39 13.68
N TYR A 81 -2.05 1.81 13.66
CA TYR A 81 -1.74 0.63 14.47
C TYR A 81 -1.68 0.94 15.96
N ASN A 82 -1.06 2.07 16.34
CA ASN A 82 -0.75 2.32 17.74
C ASN A 82 -1.86 3.05 18.49
N PHE A 83 -2.72 3.83 17.82
CA PHE A 83 -3.72 4.67 18.48
C PHE A 83 -5.15 4.26 18.15
N TYR A 84 -5.43 3.71 16.97
CA TYR A 84 -6.79 3.43 16.51
C TYR A 84 -7.18 1.95 16.55
N GLY A 85 -6.27 1.06 16.94
CA GLY A 85 -6.56 -0.37 17.07
C GLY A 85 -6.66 -1.12 15.75
N VAL A 86 -6.13 -0.55 14.66
CA VAL A 86 -6.07 -1.20 13.36
C VAL A 86 -5.20 -2.45 13.45
N LYS A 87 -5.65 -3.53 12.79
CA LYS A 87 -5.00 -4.85 12.77
C LYS A 87 -4.40 -5.17 11.42
N ASN A 88 -5.09 -4.77 10.35
CA ASN A 88 -4.67 -5.08 8.99
C ASN A 88 -4.63 -3.81 8.17
N ILE A 89 -3.54 -3.58 7.45
CA ILE A 89 -3.46 -2.51 6.46
C ILE A 89 -3.09 -3.14 5.11
N ILE A 90 -3.92 -2.89 4.10
CA ILE A 90 -3.69 -3.30 2.72
C ILE A 90 -3.47 -2.03 1.90
N ARG A 91 -2.26 -1.83 1.40
CA ARG A 91 -1.96 -0.72 0.50
C ARG A 91 -2.26 -1.12 -0.93
N VAL A 92 -3.00 -0.27 -1.63
CA VAL A 92 -3.23 -0.35 -3.08
C VAL A 92 -2.57 0.85 -3.77
N GLY A 93 -1.63 0.58 -4.67
CA GLY A 93 -0.79 1.61 -5.27
C GLY A 93 -0.42 1.34 -6.72
N SER A 94 0.34 2.25 -7.32
CA SER A 94 1.00 2.05 -8.60
C SER A 94 2.48 1.74 -8.41
N CYS A 95 3.10 1.07 -9.39
CA CYS A 95 4.53 0.82 -9.44
C CYS A 95 5.04 0.87 -10.87
N GLY A 96 6.32 1.16 -11.03
CA GLY A 96 7.03 1.03 -12.29
C GLY A 96 7.65 -0.37 -12.41
N SER A 97 7.29 -1.13 -13.46
CA SER A 97 7.87 -2.46 -13.69
C SER A 97 9.34 -2.37 -14.12
N ILE A 98 10.18 -3.21 -13.52
CA ILE A 98 11.54 -3.52 -13.97
C ILE A 98 11.70 -5.00 -14.35
N SER A 99 10.59 -5.71 -14.49
CA SER A 99 10.55 -7.12 -14.91
C SER A 99 10.08 -7.24 -16.36
N LYS A 100 10.68 -8.17 -17.11
CA LYS A 100 10.27 -8.51 -18.47
C LYS A 100 8.94 -9.27 -18.53
N ASP A 101 8.51 -9.82 -17.40
CA ASP A 101 7.32 -10.66 -17.28
C ASP A 101 6.07 -9.89 -16.83
N LEU A 102 6.14 -8.55 -16.76
CA LEU A 102 5.06 -7.69 -16.32
C LEU A 102 4.75 -6.63 -17.37
N ASN A 103 3.48 -6.49 -17.70
CA ASN A 103 2.96 -5.47 -18.58
C ASN A 103 2.24 -4.38 -17.79
N VAL A 104 1.99 -3.24 -18.42
CA VAL A 104 1.13 -2.19 -17.85
C VAL A 104 -0.26 -2.77 -17.58
N GLY A 105 -0.78 -2.54 -16.38
CA GLY A 105 -2.05 -3.09 -15.90
C GLY A 105 -1.95 -4.37 -15.08
N ASP A 106 -0.84 -5.12 -15.15
CA ASP A 106 -0.62 -6.31 -14.34
C ASP A 106 -0.47 -5.96 -12.85
N LEU A 107 -0.74 -6.93 -11.97
CA LEU A 107 -0.62 -6.76 -10.53
C LEU A 107 0.74 -7.25 -10.01
N VAL A 108 1.28 -6.50 -9.06
CA VAL A 108 2.43 -6.90 -8.23
C VAL A 108 1.96 -7.04 -6.79
N ILE A 109 2.03 -8.25 -6.26
CA ILE A 109 1.78 -8.55 -4.85
C ILE A 109 3.15 -8.58 -4.17
N ALA A 110 3.46 -7.55 -3.39
CA ALA A 110 4.78 -7.36 -2.82
C ALA A 110 4.97 -8.25 -1.59
N MET A 111 5.57 -9.42 -1.77
CA MET A 111 5.91 -10.34 -0.69
C MET A 111 7.01 -9.79 0.22
N GLY A 112 7.97 -9.07 -0.34
CA GLY A 112 9.05 -8.41 0.36
C GLY A 112 9.41 -7.08 -0.30
N ALA A 113 10.15 -6.23 0.41
CA ALA A 113 10.52 -4.91 -0.08
C ALA A 113 11.98 -4.58 0.23
N CYS A 114 12.78 -4.45 -0.82
CA CYS A 114 14.11 -3.83 -0.74
C CYS A 114 13.97 -2.30 -0.65
N THR A 115 14.98 -1.61 -0.12
CA THR A 115 14.93 -0.14 -0.07
C THR A 115 16.32 0.47 0.03
N ASN A 116 16.45 1.72 -0.40
CA ASN A 116 17.58 2.61 -0.14
C ASN A 116 17.32 3.57 1.04
N SER A 117 16.14 3.47 1.68
CA SER A 117 15.79 4.30 2.83
C SER A 117 16.47 3.85 4.12
N ASN A 118 16.81 4.83 4.96
CA ASN A 118 17.29 4.58 6.31
C ASN A 118 16.16 4.41 7.35
N TYR A 119 14.94 4.17 6.94
CA TYR A 119 13.79 4.09 7.86
C TYR A 119 13.97 3.07 8.99
N ALA A 120 14.64 1.94 8.73
CA ALA A 120 14.92 0.90 9.72
C ALA A 120 15.83 1.34 10.85
N MET A 121 16.68 2.36 10.66
CA MET A 121 17.63 2.81 11.66
C MET A 121 16.98 3.28 12.97
N GLN A 122 15.76 3.77 12.93
CA GLN A 122 15.00 4.17 14.13
C GLN A 122 14.74 3.02 15.11
N TYR A 123 14.84 1.76 14.64
CA TYR A 123 14.61 0.57 15.47
C TYR A 123 15.89 0.05 16.15
N GLU A 124 17.07 0.60 15.84
CA GLU A 124 18.37 0.26 16.42
C GLU A 124 18.66 -1.25 16.40
N LEU A 125 18.26 -1.94 15.33
CA LEU A 125 18.48 -3.38 15.19
C LEU A 125 19.97 -3.66 14.92
N PRO A 126 20.56 -4.71 15.51
CA PRO A 126 21.95 -5.08 15.28
C PRO A 126 22.13 -5.87 13.95
N GLY A 127 21.59 -5.35 12.85
CA GLY A 127 21.61 -5.99 11.54
C GLY A 127 20.66 -5.34 10.55
N THR A 128 20.47 -5.97 9.37
CA THR A 128 19.57 -5.52 8.33
C THR A 128 18.22 -6.24 8.47
N TYR A 129 17.15 -5.48 8.61
CA TYR A 129 15.79 -6.02 8.65
C TYR A 129 15.29 -6.29 7.22
N ALA A 130 14.62 -7.42 7.01
CA ALA A 130 13.94 -7.77 5.78
C ALA A 130 12.44 -7.44 5.90
N PRO A 131 11.95 -6.33 5.31
CA PRO A 131 10.53 -5.96 5.33
C PRO A 131 9.73 -6.94 4.48
N ILE A 132 8.81 -7.69 5.12
CA ILE A 132 7.97 -8.68 4.47
C ILE A 132 6.49 -8.47 4.78
N ALA A 133 5.63 -8.86 3.84
CA ALA A 133 4.18 -8.89 4.02
C ALA A 133 3.76 -10.00 5.01
N ASP A 134 2.53 -9.87 5.55
CA ASP A 134 1.87 -11.01 6.17
C ASP A 134 1.61 -12.11 5.13
N PHE A 135 2.06 -13.32 5.43
CA PHE A 135 1.99 -14.43 4.48
C PHE A 135 0.56 -14.82 4.12
N ASP A 136 -0.37 -14.82 5.09
CA ASP A 136 -1.76 -15.18 4.83
C ASP A 136 -2.45 -14.15 3.92
N LEU A 137 -2.25 -12.86 4.17
CA LEU A 137 -2.75 -11.81 3.27
C LEU A 137 -2.15 -11.93 1.87
N CYS A 138 -0.85 -12.18 1.76
CA CYS A 138 -0.15 -12.34 0.49
C CYS A 138 -0.70 -13.54 -0.32
N ARG A 139 -0.83 -14.71 0.31
CA ARG A 139 -1.38 -15.93 -0.28
C ARG A 139 -2.81 -15.73 -0.76
N ARG A 140 -3.68 -15.17 0.09
CA ARG A 140 -5.09 -14.89 -0.25
C ARG A 140 -5.22 -13.88 -1.38
N ALA A 141 -4.34 -12.88 -1.45
CA ALA A 141 -4.32 -11.93 -2.56
C ALA A 141 -3.95 -12.60 -3.90
N ALA A 142 -2.99 -13.52 -3.89
CA ALA A 142 -2.63 -14.30 -5.07
C ALA A 142 -3.79 -15.19 -5.54
N GLU A 143 -4.41 -15.93 -4.61
CA GLU A 143 -5.60 -16.75 -4.89
C GLU A 143 -6.78 -15.92 -5.44
N ALA A 144 -6.99 -14.71 -4.92
CA ALA A 144 -8.02 -13.81 -5.41
C ALA A 144 -7.72 -13.29 -6.82
N ALA A 145 -6.48 -12.87 -7.08
CA ALA A 145 -6.07 -12.42 -8.41
C ALA A 145 -6.25 -13.53 -9.46
N GLU A 146 -5.87 -14.77 -9.12
CA GLU A 146 -6.07 -15.94 -9.98
C GLU A 146 -7.57 -16.20 -10.24
N LYS A 147 -8.39 -16.17 -9.19
CA LYS A 147 -9.85 -16.35 -9.30
C LYS A 147 -10.53 -15.28 -10.17
N PHE A 148 -10.05 -14.04 -10.12
CA PHE A 148 -10.55 -12.96 -10.97
C PHE A 148 -10.00 -13.00 -12.40
N GLY A 149 -9.01 -13.86 -12.69
CA GLY A 149 -8.35 -13.94 -13.98
C GLY A 149 -7.41 -12.76 -14.28
N TYR A 150 -6.92 -12.09 -13.23
CA TYR A 150 -5.96 -10.99 -13.38
C TYR A 150 -4.54 -11.51 -13.50
N ASN A 151 -3.76 -10.94 -14.41
CA ASN A 151 -2.34 -11.22 -14.47
C ASN A 151 -1.63 -10.63 -13.25
N TYR A 152 -0.80 -11.43 -12.61
CA TYR A 152 -0.06 -10.99 -11.42
C TYR A 152 1.28 -11.69 -11.24
N LYS A 153 2.16 -11.06 -10.48
CA LYS A 153 3.37 -11.67 -9.93
C LYS A 153 3.47 -11.42 -8.43
N VAL A 154 3.99 -12.40 -7.71
CA VAL A 154 4.33 -12.28 -6.29
C VAL A 154 5.84 -12.24 -6.15
N GLY A 155 6.39 -11.25 -5.45
CA GLY A 155 7.84 -11.15 -5.26
C GLY A 155 8.28 -9.85 -4.60
N ASN A 156 9.58 -9.59 -4.66
CA ASN A 156 10.17 -8.39 -4.09
C ASN A 156 9.88 -7.16 -4.94
N VAL A 157 9.64 -6.03 -4.26
CA VAL A 157 9.67 -4.70 -4.85
C VAL A 157 10.87 -3.92 -4.32
N PHE A 158 11.25 -2.84 -4.99
CA PHE A 158 12.21 -1.88 -4.50
C PHE A 158 11.52 -0.56 -4.18
N SER A 159 11.62 -0.10 -2.94
CA SER A 159 11.12 1.20 -2.50
C SER A 159 12.24 2.21 -2.50
N SER A 160 12.10 3.24 -3.33
CA SER A 160 13.04 4.35 -3.42
C SER A 160 12.55 5.57 -2.65
N ASP A 161 13.45 6.26 -1.95
CA ASP A 161 13.17 7.57 -1.33
C ASP A 161 13.09 8.69 -2.36
N THR A 162 13.53 8.45 -3.61
CA THR A 162 13.52 9.43 -4.69
C THR A 162 12.78 8.89 -5.91
N PHE A 163 11.88 9.69 -6.46
CA PHE A 163 11.22 9.39 -7.74
C PHE A 163 12.11 9.77 -8.92
N TYR A 164 12.73 10.95 -8.86
CA TYR A 164 13.71 11.39 -9.84
C TYR A 164 15.11 11.12 -9.30
N THR A 165 15.86 10.28 -10.01
CA THR A 165 17.21 9.89 -9.62
C THR A 165 18.16 9.96 -10.83
N GLU A 166 19.39 10.41 -10.59
CA GLU A 166 20.42 10.47 -11.63
C GLU A 166 20.94 9.07 -12.02
N ASN A 167 20.93 8.13 -11.06
CA ASN A 167 21.45 6.77 -11.23
C ASN A 167 20.45 5.76 -10.65
N ALA A 168 19.48 5.33 -11.43
CA ALA A 168 18.41 4.42 -10.96
C ALA A 168 18.90 3.02 -10.61
N HIS A 169 19.95 2.53 -11.28
CA HIS A 169 20.49 1.15 -11.15
C HIS A 169 19.41 0.05 -11.24
N ASN A 170 18.34 0.28 -11.99
CA ASN A 170 17.21 -0.64 -12.13
C ASN A 170 17.62 -2.01 -12.69
N ASP A 171 18.67 -2.04 -13.53
CA ASP A 171 19.30 -3.24 -14.05
C ASP A 171 19.84 -4.14 -12.93
N LYS A 172 20.44 -3.58 -11.89
CA LYS A 172 20.95 -4.34 -10.75
C LYS A 172 19.83 -4.97 -9.95
N TRP A 173 18.76 -4.22 -9.70
CA TRP A 173 17.58 -4.72 -9.00
C TRP A 173 16.85 -5.80 -9.82
N MET A 174 16.70 -5.60 -11.12
CA MET A 174 16.14 -6.58 -12.04
C MET A 174 16.95 -7.89 -12.02
N ASN A 175 18.29 -7.81 -12.04
CA ASN A 175 19.17 -8.99 -12.00
C ASN A 175 19.07 -9.77 -10.68
N MET A 176 18.56 -9.14 -9.60
CA MET A 176 18.26 -9.79 -8.33
C MET A 176 16.79 -10.28 -8.22
N GLY A 177 16.02 -10.24 -9.33
CA GLY A 177 14.64 -10.71 -9.37
C GLY A 177 13.63 -9.76 -8.74
N VAL A 178 13.98 -8.50 -8.53
CA VAL A 178 13.02 -7.47 -8.08
C VAL A 178 12.07 -7.14 -9.22
N LEU A 179 10.76 -7.10 -8.93
CA LEU A 179 9.70 -7.01 -9.94
C LEU A 179 9.41 -5.56 -10.36
N ALA A 180 9.39 -4.64 -9.41
CA ALA A 180 8.94 -3.28 -9.63
C ALA A 180 9.50 -2.30 -8.60
N VAL A 181 9.42 -1.01 -8.93
CA VAL A 181 9.80 0.11 -8.06
C VAL A 181 8.54 0.82 -7.57
N GLU A 182 8.49 1.09 -6.27
CA GLU A 182 7.46 1.89 -5.59
C GLU A 182 8.14 2.72 -4.48
N MET A 183 7.40 3.31 -3.52
CA MET A 183 8.01 4.24 -2.57
C MET A 183 7.56 4.05 -1.10
N GLU A 184 6.85 2.97 -0.71
CA GLU A 184 6.17 2.92 0.59
C GLU A 184 6.25 1.59 1.36
N ALA A 185 6.38 0.47 0.68
CA ALA A 185 6.20 -0.86 1.27
C ALA A 185 7.04 -1.15 2.53
N PRO A 186 8.33 -0.78 2.62
CA PRO A 186 9.14 -1.08 3.80
C PRO A 186 8.62 -0.44 5.08
N ALA A 187 8.18 0.83 5.04
CA ALA A 187 7.68 1.52 6.22
C ALA A 187 6.38 0.87 6.74
N LEU A 188 5.47 0.52 5.83
CA LEU A 188 4.26 -0.19 6.19
C LEU A 188 4.56 -1.54 6.85
N TYR A 189 5.44 -2.35 6.24
CA TYR A 189 5.78 -3.67 6.76
C TYR A 189 6.52 -3.60 8.11
N MET A 190 7.44 -2.66 8.27
CA MET A 190 8.15 -2.46 9.53
C MET A 190 7.21 -1.98 10.65
N ASN A 191 6.30 -1.05 10.37
CA ASN A 191 5.31 -0.59 11.35
C ASN A 191 4.35 -1.73 11.75
N ALA A 192 3.90 -2.55 10.79
CA ALA A 192 3.09 -3.72 11.07
C ALA A 192 3.82 -4.72 11.97
N ALA A 193 5.03 -5.11 11.61
CA ALA A 193 5.86 -6.03 12.38
C ALA A 193 6.12 -5.50 13.81
N ARG A 194 6.50 -4.22 13.94
CA ARG A 194 6.80 -3.60 15.25
C ARG A 194 5.59 -3.56 16.18
N SER A 195 4.39 -3.45 15.62
CA SER A 195 3.12 -3.40 16.36
C SER A 195 2.44 -4.77 16.52
N GLY A 196 3.00 -5.86 15.95
CA GLY A 196 2.40 -7.19 15.96
C GLY A 196 1.13 -7.30 15.12
N ASN A 197 1.01 -6.49 14.07
CA ASN A 197 -0.13 -6.43 13.17
C ASN A 197 0.27 -6.87 11.74
N LYS A 198 -0.69 -6.85 10.81
CA LYS A 198 -0.55 -7.39 9.46
C LYS A 198 -0.54 -6.30 8.41
N ALA A 199 0.23 -6.51 7.35
CA ALA A 199 0.29 -5.61 6.20
C ALA A 199 0.47 -6.37 4.88
N LEU A 200 -0.06 -5.76 3.81
CA LEU A 200 0.16 -6.19 2.43
C LEU A 200 0.20 -4.97 1.51
N VAL A 201 1.04 -5.03 0.48
CA VAL A 201 1.07 -4.07 -0.63
C VAL A 201 0.70 -4.80 -1.91
N ILE A 202 -0.28 -4.25 -2.62
CA ILE A 202 -0.71 -4.68 -3.96
C ILE A 202 -0.57 -3.47 -4.87
N CYS A 203 0.23 -3.59 -5.92
CA CYS A 203 0.41 -2.52 -6.90
C CYS A 203 -0.12 -2.93 -8.26
N THR A 204 -0.62 -1.95 -9.01
CA THR A 204 -0.82 -2.09 -10.46
C THR A 204 0.38 -1.47 -11.16
N VAL A 205 0.92 -2.15 -12.16
CA VAL A 205 1.98 -1.62 -13.02
C VAL A 205 1.43 -0.45 -13.81
N SER A 206 1.91 0.74 -13.53
CA SER A 206 1.51 2.00 -14.20
C SER A 206 2.40 2.35 -15.39
N ASP A 207 3.63 1.88 -15.35
CA ASP A 207 4.65 2.10 -16.36
C ASP A 207 5.64 0.93 -16.38
N ASN A 208 6.14 0.64 -17.57
CA ASN A 208 7.21 -0.32 -17.75
C ASN A 208 8.51 0.44 -18.04
N ILE A 209 9.41 0.47 -17.04
CA ILE A 209 10.66 1.24 -17.10
C ILE A 209 11.60 0.69 -18.18
N LEU A 210 11.48 -0.60 -18.57
CA LEU A 210 12.32 -1.23 -19.58
C LEU A 210 11.90 -0.85 -21.00
N THR A 211 10.58 -0.69 -21.25
CA THR A 211 10.03 -0.41 -22.58
C THR A 211 9.69 1.07 -22.77
N GLY A 212 9.57 1.85 -21.68
CA GLY A 212 9.12 3.23 -21.71
C GLY A 212 7.61 3.39 -21.87
N GLU A 213 6.83 2.30 -21.85
CA GLU A 213 5.37 2.35 -21.86
C GLU A 213 4.85 2.91 -20.51
N ALA A 214 3.92 3.86 -20.55
CA ALA A 214 3.38 4.48 -19.35
C ALA A 214 1.91 4.86 -19.52
N THR A 215 1.17 4.83 -18.41
CA THR A 215 -0.21 5.34 -18.34
C THR A 215 -0.23 6.83 -18.02
N THR A 216 -1.33 7.50 -18.41
CA THR A 216 -1.58 8.90 -18.05
C THR A 216 -1.91 9.05 -16.56
N ALA A 217 -1.81 10.25 -16.01
CA ALA A 217 -2.20 10.55 -14.64
C ALA A 217 -3.69 10.22 -14.38
N GLU A 218 -4.57 10.51 -15.35
CA GLU A 218 -5.99 10.21 -15.28
C GLU A 218 -6.26 8.70 -15.25
N GLN A 219 -5.56 7.91 -16.07
CA GLN A 219 -5.64 6.45 -16.04
C GLN A 219 -5.18 5.89 -14.70
N ARG A 220 -4.09 6.41 -14.12
CA ARG A 220 -3.62 6.01 -12.78
C ARG A 220 -4.65 6.27 -11.68
N GLN A 221 -5.40 7.36 -11.78
CA GLN A 221 -6.43 7.73 -10.81
C GLN A 221 -7.68 6.85 -10.92
N ASN A 222 -8.16 6.60 -12.15
CA ASN A 222 -9.51 6.09 -12.39
C ASN A 222 -9.59 4.64 -12.86
N SER A 223 -8.50 4.05 -13.41
CA SER A 223 -8.55 2.77 -14.13
C SER A 223 -7.97 1.58 -13.37
N PHE A 224 -7.28 1.79 -12.26
CA PHE A 224 -6.61 0.71 -11.53
C PHE A 224 -7.54 0.05 -10.51
N THR A 225 -8.59 -0.62 -11.00
CA THR A 225 -9.57 -1.27 -10.13
C THR A 225 -9.19 -2.69 -9.72
N HIS A 226 -8.40 -3.42 -10.52
CA HIS A 226 -8.04 -4.81 -10.24
C HIS A 226 -7.37 -5.00 -8.87
N MET A 227 -6.43 -4.13 -8.51
CA MET A 227 -5.80 -4.17 -7.18
C MET A 227 -6.78 -3.90 -6.03
N MET A 228 -7.81 -3.08 -6.28
CA MET A 228 -8.86 -2.80 -5.31
C MET A 228 -9.80 -3.99 -5.15
N ASP A 229 -10.23 -4.60 -6.26
CA ASP A 229 -11.07 -5.79 -6.25
C ASP A 229 -10.40 -6.92 -5.44
N VAL A 230 -9.10 -7.13 -5.66
CA VAL A 230 -8.31 -8.07 -4.85
C VAL A 230 -8.28 -7.64 -3.38
N ALA A 231 -7.97 -6.38 -3.07
CA ALA A 231 -7.86 -5.90 -1.69
C ALA A 231 -9.19 -6.03 -0.93
N PHE A 232 -10.32 -5.66 -1.54
CA PHE A 232 -11.64 -5.78 -0.92
C PHE A 232 -12.10 -7.24 -0.76
N SER A 233 -11.63 -8.16 -1.59
CA SER A 233 -11.93 -9.60 -1.44
C SER A 233 -11.24 -10.24 -0.23
N LEU A 234 -10.23 -9.57 0.36
CA LEU A 234 -9.51 -10.06 1.55
C LEU A 234 -10.24 -9.78 2.88
N LEU A 235 -11.32 -9.03 2.85
CA LEU A 235 -12.15 -8.68 4.03
C LEU A 235 -12.86 -9.87 4.67
#